data_de7626c9580ed37b84b5733248a736a2
#
_entry.id   de7626c9580ed37b84b5733248a736a2
#
_cell.length_a   1.000
_cell.length_b   1.000
_cell.length_c   1.000
_cell.angle_alpha   90.00
_cell.angle_beta   90.00
_cell.angle_gamma   90.00
#
_symmetry.space_group_name_H-M   'P 1'
#
loop_
_entity.id
_entity.type
_entity.pdbx_description
1 polymer ?
#
loop_
_entity_poly.entity_id
_entity_poly.type
_entity_poly.pdbx_seq_one_letter_code
_entity_poly.pdbx_strand_id
1 'polypeptide(L)'
;MQVLVANDGSKYGKWALEWVARLPLVAPLSVKVLHVVDLGTLRAPFMVQPMVAGTERYMKAEVARFIANAKRTKEDSGARLKSLRLSGKVVTERGPVAATIVKTAARGVQLVAVGSRGLDALDRFMLGSVSAHVIHHVSCSVLVVREAPRPIQRIVLAVDGSAASKRAVQFLLKSMGPGRRTGGEEAITVTVAHAMPFLNYPELREAGKSIVEECSAKLLRGGYQVEQAATLGNPADEILKAAETHKADLIVTGAKGLGAIGRFLLGSVSTRVVQHAHCSVLVVRKTVP
;
A
#
# COMPACT_ATOMS: atom_id res chain seq x y z
N MET A 1 -13.42 4.70 8.97
CA MET A 1 -12.75 3.97 7.88
C MET A 1 -12.29 2.60 8.37
N GLN A 2 -12.62 1.51 7.68
CA GLN A 2 -12.15 0.17 8.04
C GLN A 2 -10.83 -0.14 7.35
N VAL A 3 -9.80 -0.45 8.14
CA VAL A 3 -8.45 -0.75 7.66
C VAL A 3 -8.05 -2.17 8.03
N LEU A 4 -7.57 -2.95 7.07
CA LEU A 4 -6.99 -4.27 7.27
C LEU A 4 -5.47 -4.16 7.19
N VAL A 5 -4.76 -4.56 8.23
CA VAL A 5 -3.29 -4.64 8.23
C VAL A 5 -2.88 -6.10 8.20
N ALA A 6 -2.21 -6.55 7.17
CA ALA A 6 -1.62 -7.87 7.13
C ALA A 6 -0.25 -7.85 7.83
N ASN A 7 -0.11 -8.65 8.89
CA ASN A 7 1.11 -8.71 9.69
C ASN A 7 1.56 -10.16 9.87
N ASP A 8 2.70 -10.50 9.29
CA ASP A 8 3.36 -11.80 9.40
C ASP A 8 4.38 -11.90 10.55
N GLY A 9 4.54 -10.82 11.32
CA GLY A 9 5.55 -10.68 12.36
C GLY A 9 6.88 -10.11 11.88
N SER A 10 7.07 -9.94 10.56
CA SER A 10 8.25 -9.27 10.00
C SER A 10 8.29 -7.79 10.38
N LYS A 11 9.45 -7.15 10.18
CA LYS A 11 9.58 -5.70 10.37
C LYS A 11 8.63 -4.92 9.45
N TYR A 12 8.40 -5.38 8.22
CA TYR A 12 7.52 -4.73 7.27
C TYR A 12 6.04 -4.83 7.64
N GLY A 13 5.62 -5.98 8.21
CA GLY A 13 4.28 -6.14 8.75
C GLY A 13 4.03 -5.24 9.98
N LYS A 14 5.03 -5.10 10.85
CA LYS A 14 5.01 -4.17 11.98
C LYS A 14 4.95 -2.71 11.51
N TRP A 15 5.76 -2.34 10.56
CA TRP A 15 5.74 -1.01 9.94
C TRP A 15 4.41 -0.70 9.26
N ALA A 16 3.74 -1.69 8.65
CA ALA A 16 2.44 -1.47 8.04
C ALA A 16 1.40 -0.97 9.05
N LEU A 17 1.41 -1.51 10.28
CA LEU A 17 0.54 -1.04 11.35
C LEU A 17 0.91 0.38 11.82
N GLU A 18 2.19 0.67 11.97
CA GLU A 18 2.69 1.98 12.37
C GLU A 18 2.44 3.05 11.29
N TRP A 19 2.55 2.69 10.00
CA TRP A 19 2.20 3.56 8.88
C TRP A 19 0.73 3.96 8.91
N VAL A 20 -0.18 3.01 9.17
CA VAL A 20 -1.63 3.30 9.31
C VAL A 20 -1.89 4.32 10.40
N ALA A 21 -1.16 4.24 11.52
CA ALA A 21 -1.28 5.22 12.61
C ALA A 21 -0.78 6.63 12.24
N ARG A 22 0.12 6.73 11.25
CA ARG A 22 0.72 8.00 10.80
C ARG A 22 0.06 8.61 9.57
N LEU A 23 -0.76 7.83 8.85
CA LEU A 23 -1.57 8.41 7.78
C LEU A 23 -2.49 9.49 8.38
N PRO A 24 -2.51 10.71 7.84
CA PRO A 24 -3.35 11.80 8.34
C PRO A 24 -4.81 11.59 7.91
N LEU A 25 -5.39 10.45 8.31
CA LEU A 25 -6.76 10.07 7.95
C LEU A 25 -7.78 10.86 8.77
N VAL A 26 -8.75 11.44 8.09
CA VAL A 26 -9.76 12.34 8.69
C VAL A 26 -10.84 11.56 9.44
N ALA A 27 -11.22 10.38 8.93
CA ALA A 27 -12.28 9.58 9.54
C ALA A 27 -11.78 8.71 10.71
N PRO A 28 -12.61 8.42 11.73
CA PRO A 28 -12.27 7.47 12.76
C PRO A 28 -11.84 6.12 12.17
N LEU A 29 -10.74 5.56 12.67
CA LEU A 29 -10.17 4.32 12.20
C LEU A 29 -10.69 3.13 13.01
N SER A 30 -11.09 2.07 12.31
CA SER A 30 -11.27 0.74 12.88
C SER A 30 -10.27 -0.20 12.22
N VAL A 31 -9.27 -0.65 12.98
CA VAL A 31 -8.16 -1.43 12.46
C VAL A 31 -8.35 -2.90 12.78
N LYS A 32 -8.30 -3.74 11.75
CA LYS A 32 -8.20 -5.20 11.90
C LYS A 32 -6.77 -5.60 11.51
N VAL A 33 -5.99 -6.08 12.47
CA VAL A 33 -4.68 -6.71 12.19
C VAL A 33 -4.93 -8.18 11.94
N LEU A 34 -4.57 -8.65 10.75
CA LEU A 34 -4.72 -10.04 10.34
C LEU A 34 -3.35 -10.72 10.28
N HIS A 35 -3.20 -11.77 11.06
CA HIS A 35 -2.12 -12.74 10.93
C HIS A 35 -2.67 -14.02 10.33
N VAL A 36 -2.05 -14.54 9.26
CA VAL A 36 -2.49 -15.77 8.60
C VAL A 36 -1.46 -16.85 8.83
N VAL A 37 -1.91 -18.01 9.32
CA VAL A 37 -1.09 -19.20 9.53
C VAL A 37 -1.33 -20.16 8.36
N ASP A 38 -0.33 -20.29 7.49
CA ASP A 38 -0.39 -21.21 6.36
C ASP A 38 0.35 -22.52 6.69
N LEU A 39 -0.41 -23.51 7.16
CA LEU A 39 0.14 -24.84 7.41
C LEU A 39 0.31 -25.68 6.15
N GLY A 40 -0.25 -25.22 5.01
CA GLY A 40 -0.09 -25.89 3.71
C GLY A 40 1.36 -25.86 3.22
N THR A 41 2.08 -24.80 3.51
CA THR A 41 3.50 -24.66 3.17
C THR A 41 4.38 -25.72 3.86
N LEU A 42 3.98 -26.18 5.06
CA LEU A 42 4.68 -27.25 5.77
C LEU A 42 4.46 -28.62 5.14
N ARG A 43 3.33 -28.83 4.46
CA ARG A 43 2.98 -30.13 3.85
C ARG A 43 3.54 -30.28 2.45
N ALA A 44 3.79 -29.19 1.74
CA ALA A 44 4.22 -29.22 0.34
C ALA A 44 5.49 -30.05 0.08
N PRO A 45 6.57 -29.97 0.89
CA PRO A 45 7.75 -30.81 0.68
C PRO A 45 7.49 -32.32 0.83
N PHE A 46 6.52 -32.69 1.66
CA PHE A 46 6.21 -34.10 1.99
C PHE A 46 5.16 -34.73 1.05
N MET A 47 4.52 -33.94 0.20
CA MET A 47 3.62 -34.49 -0.82
C MET A 47 4.38 -35.13 -2.00
N VAL A 48 5.68 -34.85 -2.13
CA VAL A 48 6.52 -35.30 -3.25
C VAL A 48 7.48 -36.42 -2.84
N GLN A 49 7.72 -36.65 -1.55
CA GLN A 49 8.61 -37.70 -1.05
C GLN A 49 7.91 -38.60 -0.03
N PRO A 50 8.17 -39.93 -0.04
CA PRO A 50 7.62 -40.82 0.96
C PRO A 50 8.09 -40.40 2.37
N MET A 51 7.18 -40.50 3.36
CA MET A 51 7.47 -40.17 4.75
C MET A 51 8.58 -41.09 5.29
N VAL A 52 9.73 -40.51 5.54
CA VAL A 52 10.86 -41.22 6.20
C VAL A 52 10.59 -41.23 7.71
N ALA A 53 11.07 -42.28 8.40
CA ALA A 53 10.96 -42.41 9.86
C ALA A 53 11.56 -41.15 10.54
N GLY A 54 10.77 -40.53 11.46
CA GLY A 54 11.13 -39.27 12.13
C GLY A 54 10.46 -38.00 11.57
N THR A 55 9.92 -38.01 10.35
CA THR A 55 9.24 -36.88 9.73
C THR A 55 8.05 -36.39 10.57
N GLU A 56 7.33 -37.31 11.23
CA GLU A 56 6.19 -36.97 12.07
C GLU A 56 6.57 -36.10 13.28
N ARG A 57 7.71 -36.41 13.91
CA ARG A 57 8.23 -35.64 15.05
C ARG A 57 8.68 -34.25 14.62
N TYR A 58 9.33 -34.16 13.47
CA TYR A 58 9.72 -32.89 12.86
C TYR A 58 8.49 -32.03 12.52
N MET A 59 7.48 -32.62 11.88
CA MET A 59 6.23 -31.93 11.53
C MET A 59 5.50 -31.40 12.77
N LYS A 60 5.40 -32.18 13.84
CA LYS A 60 4.80 -31.73 15.10
C LYS A 60 5.56 -30.55 15.70
N ALA A 61 6.90 -30.57 15.68
CA ALA A 61 7.72 -29.47 16.16
C ALA A 61 7.56 -28.20 15.32
N GLU A 62 7.52 -28.32 13.99
CA GLU A 62 7.33 -27.17 13.10
C GLU A 62 5.91 -26.57 13.25
N VAL A 63 4.87 -27.40 13.33
CA VAL A 63 3.51 -26.90 13.61
C VAL A 63 3.45 -26.17 14.94
N ALA A 64 4.06 -26.72 16.00
CA ALA A 64 4.12 -26.06 17.30
C ALA A 64 4.84 -24.71 17.22
N ARG A 65 5.94 -24.62 16.46
CA ARG A 65 6.68 -23.38 16.20
C ARG A 65 5.83 -22.35 15.47
N PHE A 66 5.07 -22.75 14.44
CA PHE A 66 4.16 -21.84 13.72
C PHE A 66 3.05 -21.31 14.64
N ILE A 67 2.47 -22.17 15.49
CA ILE A 67 1.46 -21.75 16.46
C ILE A 67 2.03 -20.79 17.50
N ALA A 68 3.24 -21.05 18.00
CA ALA A 68 3.92 -20.18 18.95
C ALA A 68 4.23 -18.80 18.32
N ASN A 69 4.73 -18.77 17.09
CA ASN A 69 4.95 -17.53 16.34
C ASN A 69 3.64 -16.75 16.11
N ALA A 70 2.56 -17.44 15.79
CA ALA A 70 1.25 -16.80 15.60
C ALA A 70 0.76 -16.17 16.91
N LYS A 71 0.92 -16.85 18.05
CA LYS A 71 0.57 -16.32 19.37
C LYS A 71 1.40 -15.07 19.67
N ARG A 72 2.71 -15.11 19.50
CA ARG A 72 3.62 -13.99 19.70
C ARG A 72 3.27 -12.79 18.78
N THR A 73 3.02 -13.05 17.51
CA THR A 73 2.64 -11.98 16.54
C THR A 73 1.31 -11.34 16.92
N LYS A 74 0.35 -12.12 17.43
CA LYS A 74 -0.94 -11.61 17.94
C LYS A 74 -0.75 -10.71 19.15
N GLU A 75 0.05 -11.14 20.13
CA GLU A 75 0.36 -10.38 21.36
C GLU A 75 1.08 -9.08 21.03
N ASP A 76 2.14 -9.12 20.22
CA ASP A 76 2.89 -7.96 19.73
C ASP A 76 1.98 -6.96 19.00
N SER A 77 1.12 -7.46 18.12
CA SER A 77 0.18 -6.62 17.36
C SER A 77 -0.83 -5.94 18.29
N GLY A 78 -1.33 -6.67 19.30
CA GLY A 78 -2.24 -6.12 20.30
C GLY A 78 -1.59 -5.03 21.14
N ALA A 79 -0.37 -5.24 21.60
CA ALA A 79 0.41 -4.23 22.33
C ALA A 79 0.66 -2.98 21.47
N ARG A 80 1.00 -3.15 20.17
CA ARG A 80 1.19 -2.03 19.23
C ARG A 80 -0.09 -1.26 18.94
N LEU A 81 -1.23 -1.91 18.77
CA LEU A 81 -2.52 -1.22 18.62
C LEU A 81 -2.78 -0.28 19.82
N LYS A 82 -2.53 -0.77 21.03
CA LYS A 82 -2.69 0.02 22.26
C LYS A 82 -1.70 1.18 22.31
N SER A 83 -0.40 0.94 22.06
CA SER A 83 0.64 1.99 22.11
C SER A 83 0.42 3.08 21.06
N LEU A 84 -0.12 2.71 19.89
CA LEU A 84 -0.47 3.64 18.80
C LEU A 84 -1.84 4.29 18.98
N ARG A 85 -2.56 3.97 20.07
CA ARG A 85 -3.92 4.46 20.36
C ARG A 85 -4.92 4.20 19.21
N LEU A 86 -4.74 3.09 18.51
CA LEU A 86 -5.63 2.69 17.44
C LEU A 86 -6.76 1.79 17.97
N SER A 87 -8.00 2.14 17.62
CA SER A 87 -9.15 1.28 17.88
C SER A 87 -9.13 0.10 16.91
N GLY A 88 -9.11 -1.13 17.43
CA GLY A 88 -9.07 -2.30 16.56
C GLY A 88 -8.93 -3.63 17.29
N LYS A 89 -8.81 -4.68 16.47
CA LYS A 89 -8.64 -6.06 16.96
C LYS A 89 -7.61 -6.82 16.14
N VAL A 90 -6.97 -7.80 16.77
CA VAL A 90 -6.07 -8.74 16.12
C VAL A 90 -6.78 -10.05 15.89
N VAL A 91 -6.73 -10.54 14.65
CA VAL A 91 -7.38 -11.81 14.23
C VAL A 91 -6.31 -12.71 13.63
N THR A 92 -6.36 -13.98 14.02
CA THR A 92 -5.53 -15.02 13.40
C THR A 92 -6.45 -15.94 12.58
N GLU A 93 -6.15 -16.10 11.31
CA GLU A 93 -6.87 -17.01 10.41
C GLU A 93 -5.92 -18.09 9.87
N ARG A 94 -6.47 -19.23 9.42
CA ARG A 94 -5.71 -20.32 8.81
C ARG A 94 -6.00 -20.38 7.32
N GLY A 95 -4.99 -20.68 6.50
CA GLY A 95 -5.14 -20.89 5.06
C GLY A 95 -4.05 -20.22 4.24
N PRO A 96 -4.17 -20.25 2.90
CA PRO A 96 -3.23 -19.58 2.00
C PRO A 96 -3.21 -18.08 2.27
N VAL A 97 -2.03 -17.52 2.56
CA VAL A 97 -1.87 -16.16 3.09
C VAL A 97 -2.55 -15.12 2.21
N ALA A 98 -2.17 -15.05 0.94
CA ALA A 98 -2.66 -14.04 0.03
C ALA A 98 -4.18 -14.12 -0.20
N ALA A 99 -4.70 -15.33 -0.43
CA ALA A 99 -6.13 -15.57 -0.64
C ALA A 99 -6.97 -15.20 0.60
N THR A 100 -6.47 -15.50 1.80
CA THR A 100 -7.12 -15.16 3.07
C THR A 100 -7.19 -13.64 3.28
N ILE A 101 -6.10 -12.91 2.96
CA ILE A 101 -6.10 -11.44 3.00
C ILE A 101 -7.14 -10.87 2.03
N VAL A 102 -7.17 -11.34 0.77
CA VAL A 102 -8.12 -10.88 -0.25
C VAL A 102 -9.57 -11.16 0.18
N LYS A 103 -9.86 -12.37 0.68
CA LYS A 103 -11.18 -12.75 1.20
C LYS A 103 -11.61 -11.87 2.37
N THR A 104 -10.70 -11.56 3.27
CA THR A 104 -10.98 -10.70 4.43
C THR A 104 -11.19 -9.25 4.01
N ALA A 105 -10.42 -8.77 3.04
CA ALA A 105 -10.55 -7.43 2.47
C ALA A 105 -11.91 -7.19 1.78
N ALA A 106 -12.50 -8.22 1.19
CA ALA A 106 -13.81 -8.13 0.53
C ALA A 106 -14.98 -7.83 1.49
N ARG A 107 -14.77 -7.89 2.81
CA ARG A 107 -15.80 -7.69 3.85
C ARG A 107 -15.85 -6.24 4.33
N GLY A 108 -16.03 -5.28 3.43
CA GLY A 108 -16.22 -3.86 3.76
C GLY A 108 -14.94 -3.12 4.16
N VAL A 109 -13.76 -3.68 3.88
CA VAL A 109 -12.48 -3.01 4.09
C VAL A 109 -12.28 -1.93 3.02
N GLN A 110 -11.84 -0.75 3.45
CA GLN A 110 -11.61 0.39 2.56
C GLN A 110 -10.13 0.58 2.22
N LEU A 111 -9.23 0.13 3.11
CA LEU A 111 -7.79 0.19 2.93
C LEU A 111 -7.14 -1.11 3.45
N VAL A 112 -6.32 -1.73 2.63
CA VAL A 112 -5.41 -2.82 3.06
C VAL A 112 -4.01 -2.25 3.17
N ALA A 113 -3.34 -2.46 4.29
CA ALA A 113 -1.92 -2.15 4.46
C ALA A 113 -1.11 -3.45 4.53
N VAL A 114 -0.11 -3.55 3.67
CA VAL A 114 0.81 -4.70 3.60
C VAL A 114 2.25 -4.22 3.59
N GLY A 115 3.14 -4.98 4.19
CA GLY A 115 4.57 -4.79 3.98
C GLY A 115 4.94 -5.09 2.53
N SER A 116 5.92 -4.42 1.97
CA SER A 116 6.44 -4.76 0.64
C SER A 116 7.05 -6.16 0.59
N ARG A 117 7.42 -6.72 1.75
CA ARG A 117 8.08 -8.02 1.94
C ARG A 117 7.59 -8.71 3.21
N GLY A 118 7.88 -10.02 3.30
CA GLY A 118 7.66 -10.84 4.49
C GLY A 118 8.96 -11.28 5.16
N LEU A 119 8.88 -12.38 5.91
CA LEU A 119 9.98 -12.95 6.68
C LEU A 119 11.13 -13.48 5.80
N ASP A 120 10.83 -13.98 4.59
CA ASP A 120 11.78 -14.70 3.72
C ASP A 120 12.43 -13.83 2.64
N ALA A 121 12.36 -12.50 2.77
CA ALA A 121 12.82 -11.61 1.71
C ALA A 121 14.34 -11.40 1.73
N LEU A 122 15.01 -11.92 0.72
CA LEU A 122 16.47 -11.80 0.53
C LEU A 122 16.88 -10.52 -0.21
N ASP A 123 16.03 -9.96 -1.05
CA ASP A 123 16.40 -8.85 -1.95
C ASP A 123 15.72 -7.52 -1.58
N ARG A 124 16.50 -6.43 -1.53
CA ARG A 124 16.01 -5.09 -1.12
C ARG A 124 15.03 -4.44 -2.11
N PHE A 125 15.00 -4.88 -3.36
CA PHE A 125 14.26 -4.20 -4.44
C PHE A 125 13.01 -4.93 -4.93
N MET A 126 12.77 -6.19 -4.53
CA MET A 126 11.63 -6.97 -5.02
C MET A 126 10.40 -6.87 -4.12
N LEU A 127 9.23 -6.78 -4.74
CA LEU A 127 7.94 -6.90 -4.07
C LEU A 127 7.66 -8.38 -3.74
N GLY A 128 7.29 -8.67 -2.49
CA GLY A 128 6.97 -10.03 -2.06
C GLY A 128 5.73 -10.59 -2.77
N SER A 129 5.67 -11.92 -2.94
CA SER A 129 4.58 -12.61 -3.64
C SER A 129 3.20 -12.35 -3.05
N VAL A 130 3.09 -12.32 -1.72
CA VAL A 130 1.84 -12.00 -1.02
C VAL A 130 1.38 -10.58 -1.33
N SER A 131 2.28 -9.60 -1.22
CA SER A 131 1.96 -8.20 -1.48
C SER A 131 1.58 -7.97 -2.94
N ALA A 132 2.29 -8.60 -3.87
CA ALA A 132 1.96 -8.58 -5.29
C ALA A 132 0.58 -9.17 -5.55
N HIS A 133 0.26 -10.33 -4.97
CA HIS A 133 -1.05 -10.94 -5.12
C HIS A 133 -2.16 -10.05 -4.54
N VAL A 134 -1.98 -9.53 -3.32
CA VAL A 134 -2.97 -8.66 -2.66
C VAL A 134 -3.26 -7.43 -3.51
N ILE A 135 -2.22 -6.72 -4.00
CA ILE A 135 -2.40 -5.52 -4.83
C ILE A 135 -3.20 -5.82 -6.10
N HIS A 136 -3.01 -6.98 -6.71
CA HIS A 136 -3.72 -7.31 -7.94
C HIS A 136 -5.18 -7.71 -7.70
N HIS A 137 -5.53 -8.30 -6.53
CA HIS A 137 -6.81 -8.98 -6.34
C HIS A 137 -7.79 -8.30 -5.38
N VAL A 138 -7.35 -7.36 -4.52
CA VAL A 138 -8.29 -6.64 -3.65
C VAL A 138 -9.07 -5.56 -4.43
N SER A 139 -10.30 -5.32 -4.02
CA SER A 139 -11.16 -4.30 -4.61
C SER A 139 -10.98 -2.91 -3.98
N CYS A 140 -10.41 -2.82 -2.78
CA CYS A 140 -10.17 -1.60 -2.03
C CYS A 140 -8.77 -1.02 -2.26
N SER A 141 -8.50 0.16 -1.71
CA SER A 141 -7.18 0.79 -1.76
C SER A 141 -6.12 -0.03 -1.03
N VAL A 142 -4.86 0.07 -1.46
CA VAL A 142 -3.74 -0.68 -0.86
C VAL A 142 -2.58 0.25 -0.56
N LEU A 143 -2.12 0.23 0.69
CA LEU A 143 -0.86 0.81 1.12
C LEU A 143 0.22 -0.27 1.13
N VAL A 144 1.25 -0.10 0.32
CA VAL A 144 2.44 -0.95 0.31
C VAL A 144 3.55 -0.25 1.06
N VAL A 145 3.94 -0.82 2.19
CA VAL A 145 4.94 -0.22 3.09
C VAL A 145 6.33 -0.78 2.78
N ARG A 146 7.25 0.13 2.47
CA ARG A 146 8.62 -0.20 2.08
C ARG A 146 9.68 0.15 3.11
N GLU A 147 9.44 1.17 3.89
CA GLU A 147 10.40 1.71 4.84
C GLU A 147 9.76 1.96 6.21
N ALA A 148 10.61 2.19 7.20
CA ALA A 148 10.18 2.53 8.54
C ALA A 148 9.27 3.78 8.50
N PRO A 149 8.20 3.80 9.31
CA PRO A 149 7.27 4.91 9.30
C PRO A 149 7.93 6.19 9.83
N ARG A 150 7.75 7.26 9.08
CA ARG A 150 8.16 8.63 9.42
C ARG A 150 6.97 9.59 9.22
N PRO A 151 7.02 10.81 9.73
CA PRO A 151 6.00 11.81 9.41
C PRO A 151 5.85 11.99 7.91
N ILE A 152 4.61 12.07 7.42
CA ILE A 152 4.33 12.28 6.01
C ILE A 152 4.30 13.79 5.78
N GLN A 153 5.31 14.30 5.12
CA GLN A 153 5.45 15.72 4.77
C GLN A 153 5.40 15.96 3.26
N ARG A 154 5.84 14.97 2.47
CA ARG A 154 5.96 15.08 1.02
C ARG A 154 5.29 13.92 0.33
N ILE A 155 4.33 14.21 -0.52
CA ILE A 155 3.59 13.23 -1.31
C ILE A 155 3.83 13.51 -2.79
N VAL A 156 4.15 12.49 -3.57
CA VAL A 156 4.05 12.55 -5.03
C VAL A 156 2.72 11.93 -5.44
N LEU A 157 1.86 12.73 -6.09
CA LEU A 157 0.57 12.30 -6.61
C LEU A 157 0.66 12.13 -8.12
N ALA A 158 0.57 10.90 -8.60
CA ALA A 158 0.56 10.58 -10.02
C ALA A 158 -0.82 10.81 -10.64
N VAL A 159 -0.89 11.65 -11.66
CA VAL A 159 -2.13 11.99 -12.37
C VAL A 159 -1.98 11.82 -13.88
N ASP A 160 -3.05 11.34 -14.54
CA ASP A 160 -3.12 11.15 -15.99
C ASP A 160 -4.49 11.59 -16.56
N GLY A 161 -5.31 12.28 -15.75
CA GLY A 161 -6.66 12.68 -16.13
C GLY A 161 -7.71 11.56 -16.08
N SER A 162 -7.31 10.31 -15.86
CA SER A 162 -8.24 9.17 -15.77
C SER A 162 -9.16 9.25 -14.55
N ALA A 163 -10.24 8.48 -14.59
CA ALA A 163 -11.13 8.34 -13.44
C ALA A 163 -10.40 7.77 -12.20
N ALA A 164 -9.33 7.00 -12.38
CA ALA A 164 -8.55 6.46 -11.28
C ALA A 164 -7.65 7.52 -10.65
N SER A 165 -6.97 8.36 -11.44
CA SER A 165 -6.20 9.47 -10.90
C SER A 165 -7.08 10.52 -10.22
N LYS A 166 -8.28 10.80 -10.77
CA LYS A 166 -9.28 11.66 -10.10
C LYS A 166 -9.70 11.11 -8.73
N ARG A 167 -9.83 9.78 -8.58
CA ARG A 167 -10.09 9.15 -7.27
C ARG A 167 -8.89 9.29 -6.32
N ALA A 168 -7.65 9.23 -6.82
CA ALA A 168 -6.46 9.46 -6.00
C ALA A 168 -6.45 10.88 -5.42
N VAL A 169 -6.77 11.90 -6.23
CA VAL A 169 -6.98 13.29 -5.77
C VAL A 169 -8.08 13.35 -4.71
N GLN A 170 -9.22 12.71 -4.96
CA GLN A 170 -10.36 12.70 -4.02
C GLN A 170 -9.99 11.98 -2.71
N PHE A 171 -9.16 10.95 -2.75
CA PHE A 171 -8.70 10.26 -1.55
C PHE A 171 -7.88 11.19 -0.65
N LEU A 172 -6.97 11.97 -1.22
CA LEU A 172 -6.23 12.99 -0.47
C LEU A 172 -7.19 14.02 0.13
N LEU A 173 -8.13 14.55 -0.64
CA LEU A 173 -9.03 15.60 -0.19
C LEU A 173 -10.08 15.16 0.85
N LYS A 174 -10.59 13.91 0.74
CA LYS A 174 -11.70 13.43 1.57
C LYS A 174 -11.31 12.48 2.67
N SER A 175 -10.26 11.70 2.46
CA SER A 175 -9.84 10.64 3.39
C SER A 175 -8.56 10.97 4.13
N MET A 176 -7.70 11.81 3.54
CA MET A 176 -6.51 12.35 4.19
C MET A 176 -6.68 13.85 4.38
N GLY A 177 -6.21 14.37 5.50
CA GLY A 177 -6.14 15.81 5.74
C GLY A 177 -4.80 16.39 5.26
N PRO A 178 -4.72 17.73 5.12
CA PRO A 178 -3.48 18.42 4.72
C PRO A 178 -2.40 18.43 5.82
N GLY A 179 -2.55 17.65 6.87
CA GLY A 179 -1.54 17.54 7.93
C GLY A 179 -1.62 18.63 9.01
N ARG A 180 -2.74 19.32 9.16
CA ARG A 180 -2.95 20.23 10.32
C ARG A 180 -2.86 19.44 11.62
N ARG A 181 -1.68 19.38 12.20
CA ARG A 181 -1.49 18.96 13.59
C ARG A 181 -1.52 20.21 14.49
N THR A 182 -2.21 20.09 15.63
CA THR A 182 -2.08 21.01 16.74
C THR A 182 -0.61 21.02 17.17
N GLY A 183 0.15 22.06 16.78
CA GLY A 183 1.56 22.17 17.17
C GLY A 183 2.49 22.86 16.17
N GLY A 184 1.98 23.45 15.09
CA GLY A 184 2.82 24.25 14.16
C GLY A 184 3.58 23.43 13.09
N GLU A 185 3.21 22.17 12.85
CA GLU A 185 3.77 21.40 11.74
C GLU A 185 3.28 21.97 10.40
N GLU A 186 4.20 22.08 9.45
CA GLU A 186 3.93 22.54 8.10
C GLU A 186 2.90 21.66 7.39
N ALA A 187 2.09 22.28 6.50
CA ALA A 187 1.15 21.54 5.67
C ALA A 187 1.90 20.57 4.75
N ILE A 188 1.28 19.42 4.48
CA ILE A 188 1.85 18.42 3.57
C ILE A 188 2.01 19.04 2.18
N THR A 189 3.20 18.92 1.62
CA THR A 189 3.49 19.30 0.23
C THR A 189 3.14 18.13 -0.69
N VAL A 190 2.31 18.39 -1.70
CA VAL A 190 1.94 17.43 -2.74
C VAL A 190 2.54 17.85 -4.07
N THR A 191 3.49 17.09 -4.58
CA THR A 191 3.98 17.22 -5.95
C THR A 191 3.02 16.49 -6.88
N VAL A 192 2.29 17.24 -7.70
CA VAL A 192 1.39 16.69 -8.73
C VAL A 192 2.23 16.31 -9.94
N ALA A 193 2.45 15.03 -10.14
CA ALA A 193 3.29 14.48 -11.19
C ALA A 193 2.45 13.95 -12.36
N HIS A 194 2.71 14.49 -13.56
CA HIS A 194 2.18 14.01 -14.82
C HIS A 194 3.30 13.79 -15.82
N ALA A 195 3.35 12.63 -16.43
CA ALA A 195 4.31 12.33 -17.47
C ALA A 195 3.61 12.14 -18.81
N MET A 196 4.06 12.88 -19.78
CA MET A 196 3.60 12.77 -21.16
C MET A 196 4.54 11.86 -21.96
N PRO A 197 4.01 11.00 -22.84
CA PRO A 197 4.86 10.26 -23.79
C PRO A 197 5.74 11.21 -24.59
N PHE A 198 6.86 10.71 -25.12
CA PHE A 198 7.83 11.47 -25.93
C PHE A 198 7.25 12.10 -27.21
N LEU A 199 5.99 11.91 -27.51
CA LEU A 199 5.33 12.51 -28.65
C LEU A 199 5.21 14.01 -28.47
N ASN A 200 5.91 14.75 -29.34
CA ASN A 200 6.06 16.20 -29.24
C ASN A 200 4.89 16.96 -29.90
N TYR A 201 3.65 16.59 -29.53
CA TYR A 201 2.46 17.31 -29.98
C TYR A 201 2.11 18.43 -29.00
N PRO A 202 2.04 19.69 -29.43
CA PRO A 202 1.70 20.84 -28.57
C PRO A 202 0.38 20.64 -27.82
N GLU A 203 -0.61 20.04 -28.46
CA GLU A 203 -1.95 19.82 -27.89
C GLU A 203 -1.89 18.85 -26.71
N LEU A 204 -1.03 17.81 -26.78
CA LEU A 204 -0.85 16.85 -25.68
C LEU A 204 -0.11 17.50 -24.49
N ARG A 205 0.82 18.42 -24.77
CA ARG A 205 1.50 19.18 -23.71
C ARG A 205 0.52 20.09 -22.98
N GLU A 206 -0.33 20.78 -23.71
CA GLU A 206 -1.34 21.67 -23.13
C GLU A 206 -2.37 20.90 -22.32
N ALA A 207 -2.85 19.76 -22.83
CA ALA A 207 -3.74 18.87 -22.10
C ALA A 207 -3.09 18.34 -20.81
N GLY A 208 -1.81 17.96 -20.85
CA GLY A 208 -1.04 17.54 -19.68
C GLY A 208 -0.90 18.62 -18.61
N LYS A 209 -0.61 19.86 -19.03
CA LYS A 209 -0.55 21.02 -18.12
C LYS A 209 -1.93 21.26 -17.48
N SER A 210 -2.99 21.28 -18.26
CA SER A 210 -4.35 21.48 -17.77
C SER A 210 -4.74 20.43 -16.70
N ILE A 211 -4.34 19.16 -16.88
CA ILE A 211 -4.55 18.11 -15.87
C ILE A 211 -3.85 18.46 -14.56
N VAL A 212 -2.58 18.87 -14.64
CA VAL A 212 -1.78 19.23 -13.46
C VAL A 212 -2.35 20.44 -12.76
N GLU A 213 -2.70 21.49 -13.51
CA GLU A 213 -3.29 22.74 -12.99
C GLU A 213 -4.63 22.49 -12.30
N GLU A 214 -5.54 21.73 -12.92
CA GLU A 214 -6.84 21.36 -12.33
C GLU A 214 -6.65 20.60 -11.00
N CYS A 215 -5.75 19.62 -10.97
CA CYS A 215 -5.47 18.84 -9.77
C CYS A 215 -4.82 19.72 -8.68
N SER A 216 -3.86 20.56 -9.04
CA SER A 216 -3.18 21.50 -8.15
C SER A 216 -4.15 22.48 -7.50
N ALA A 217 -5.04 23.09 -8.30
CA ALA A 217 -6.03 24.01 -7.78
C ALA A 217 -6.98 23.37 -6.77
N LYS A 218 -7.34 22.08 -6.95
CA LYS A 218 -8.18 21.35 -6.01
C LYS A 218 -7.45 21.08 -4.69
N LEU A 219 -6.17 20.70 -4.76
CA LEU A 219 -5.35 20.40 -3.59
C LEU A 219 -5.02 21.67 -2.79
N LEU A 220 -4.69 22.77 -3.45
CA LEU A 220 -4.50 24.08 -2.82
C LEU A 220 -5.76 24.50 -2.03
N ARG A 221 -6.94 24.40 -2.64
CA ARG A 221 -8.23 24.65 -1.94
C ARG A 221 -8.48 23.70 -0.78
N GLY A 222 -7.92 22.47 -0.85
CA GLY A 222 -7.95 21.48 0.22
C GLY A 222 -6.96 21.75 1.36
N GLY A 223 -6.15 22.81 1.27
CA GLY A 223 -5.19 23.22 2.29
C GLY A 223 -3.81 22.56 2.19
N TYR A 224 -3.51 21.87 1.10
CA TYR A 224 -2.18 21.33 0.83
C TYR A 224 -1.25 22.40 0.25
N GLN A 225 0.05 22.29 0.49
CA GLN A 225 1.05 22.93 -0.34
C GLN A 225 1.22 22.12 -1.64
N VAL A 226 1.38 22.78 -2.77
CA VAL A 226 1.41 22.07 -4.07
C VAL A 226 2.60 22.50 -4.90
N GLU A 227 3.30 21.50 -5.41
CA GLU A 227 4.31 21.61 -6.46
C GLU A 227 3.83 20.90 -7.72
N GLN A 228 4.36 21.26 -8.87
CA GLN A 228 3.97 20.69 -10.16
C GLN A 228 5.17 20.07 -10.85
N ALA A 229 5.02 18.85 -11.36
CA ALA A 229 6.01 18.12 -12.13
C ALA A 229 5.36 17.55 -13.41
N ALA A 230 5.35 18.37 -14.45
CA ALA A 230 4.93 17.95 -15.79
C ALA A 230 6.18 17.65 -16.63
N THR A 231 6.40 16.38 -16.95
CA THR A 231 7.62 15.91 -17.60
C THR A 231 7.32 15.15 -18.89
N LEU A 232 8.34 14.98 -19.74
CA LEU A 232 8.29 14.11 -20.92
C LEU A 232 9.05 12.83 -20.61
N GLY A 233 8.42 11.68 -20.84
CA GLY A 233 9.11 10.42 -20.62
C GLY A 233 8.19 9.23 -20.38
N ASN A 234 8.78 8.13 -19.94
CA ASN A 234 8.00 6.98 -19.49
C ASN A 234 7.30 7.34 -18.16
N PRO A 235 5.96 7.22 -18.07
CA PRO A 235 5.22 7.67 -16.90
C PRO A 235 5.70 7.07 -15.57
N ALA A 236 6.02 5.79 -15.55
CA ALA A 236 6.48 5.15 -14.32
C ALA A 236 7.85 5.67 -13.88
N ASP A 237 8.78 5.84 -14.82
CA ASP A 237 10.14 6.30 -14.54
C ASP A 237 10.14 7.76 -14.08
N GLU A 238 9.32 8.61 -14.71
CA GLU A 238 9.19 10.02 -14.31
C GLU A 238 8.52 10.18 -12.94
N ILE A 239 7.53 9.37 -12.59
CA ILE A 239 6.94 9.35 -11.25
C ILE A 239 7.97 8.93 -10.19
N LEU A 240 8.77 7.89 -10.48
CA LEU A 240 9.83 7.42 -9.57
C LEU A 240 10.91 8.48 -9.40
N LYS A 241 11.34 9.11 -10.49
CA LYS A 241 12.31 10.23 -10.48
C LYS A 241 11.76 11.44 -9.70
N ALA A 242 10.49 11.79 -9.89
CA ALA A 242 9.86 12.85 -9.09
C ALA A 242 9.86 12.50 -7.60
N ALA A 243 9.58 11.25 -7.24
CA ALA A 243 9.62 10.80 -5.85
C ALA A 243 11.01 10.89 -5.22
N GLU A 244 12.06 10.60 -5.98
CA GLU A 244 13.46 10.76 -5.54
C GLU A 244 13.83 12.24 -5.41
N THR A 245 13.57 13.04 -6.45
CA THR A 245 13.91 14.47 -6.50
C THR A 245 13.28 15.25 -5.36
N HIS A 246 11.98 15.01 -5.10
CA HIS A 246 11.23 15.68 -4.04
C HIS A 246 11.32 14.97 -2.69
N LYS A 247 12.14 13.90 -2.57
CA LYS A 247 12.31 13.09 -1.34
C LYS A 247 10.97 12.67 -0.74
N ALA A 248 10.09 12.13 -1.59
CA ALA A 248 8.73 11.78 -1.19
C ALA A 248 8.70 10.72 -0.07
N ASP A 249 7.82 10.93 0.90
CA ASP A 249 7.51 9.94 1.93
C ASP A 249 6.50 8.91 1.41
N LEU A 250 5.64 9.35 0.49
CA LEU A 250 4.56 8.55 -0.05
C LEU A 250 4.31 8.89 -1.52
N ILE A 251 4.20 7.87 -2.36
CA ILE A 251 3.62 8.00 -3.69
C ILE A 251 2.14 7.62 -3.62
N VAL A 252 1.26 8.45 -4.18
CA VAL A 252 -0.16 8.16 -4.32
C VAL A 252 -0.49 8.04 -5.81
N THR A 253 -1.10 6.93 -6.19
CA THR A 253 -1.47 6.66 -7.59
C THR A 253 -2.86 6.01 -7.69
N GLY A 254 -3.53 6.20 -8.80
CA GLY A 254 -4.70 5.41 -9.15
C GLY A 254 -4.32 3.98 -9.52
N ALA A 255 -5.23 3.03 -9.35
CA ALA A 255 -4.96 1.63 -9.70
C ALA A 255 -4.83 1.39 -11.21
N LYS A 256 -5.45 2.23 -12.06
CA LYS A 256 -5.47 2.08 -13.51
C LYS A 256 -5.41 3.43 -14.20
N GLY A 257 -4.70 3.54 -15.31
CA GLY A 257 -4.70 4.71 -16.17
C GLY A 257 -5.71 4.63 -17.33
N LEU A 258 -5.55 5.49 -18.32
CA LEU A 258 -6.46 5.66 -19.46
C LEU A 258 -6.63 4.41 -20.34
N GLY A 259 -5.60 3.55 -20.42
CA GLY A 259 -5.57 2.39 -21.33
C GLY A 259 -5.93 1.03 -20.73
N ALA A 260 -6.42 0.96 -19.50
CA ALA A 260 -6.56 -0.33 -18.79
C ALA A 260 -7.95 -0.97 -18.97
N ILE A 261 -7.99 -2.16 -19.54
CA ILE A 261 -9.17 -3.01 -19.72
C ILE A 261 -9.25 -4.04 -18.57
N GLY A 262 -10.43 -4.23 -17.97
CA GLY A 262 -10.68 -5.24 -16.93
C GLY A 262 -10.87 -4.69 -15.50
N ARG A 263 -11.69 -5.39 -14.67
CA ARG A 263 -12.16 -4.87 -13.37
C ARG A 263 -11.13 -4.90 -12.22
N PHE A 264 -10.18 -5.84 -12.22
CA PHE A 264 -9.33 -6.15 -11.06
C PHE A 264 -7.82 -6.00 -11.29
N LEU A 265 -7.38 -5.66 -12.51
CA LEU A 265 -5.96 -5.55 -12.82
C LEU A 265 -5.39 -4.19 -12.42
N LEU A 266 -4.18 -4.18 -11.90
CA LEU A 266 -3.37 -2.99 -11.71
C LEU A 266 -2.82 -2.55 -13.08
N GLY A 267 -2.80 -1.24 -13.34
CA GLY A 267 -2.22 -0.69 -14.58
C GLY A 267 -0.69 -0.88 -14.60
N SER A 268 -0.10 -0.89 -15.80
CA SER A 268 1.34 -1.07 -15.99
C SER A 268 2.18 -0.03 -15.23
N VAL A 269 1.79 1.24 -15.29
CA VAL A 269 2.45 2.34 -14.57
C VAL A 269 2.41 2.10 -13.07
N SER A 270 1.22 1.86 -12.51
CA SER A 270 1.06 1.64 -11.06
C SER A 270 1.79 0.38 -10.60
N THR A 271 1.81 -0.69 -11.41
CA THR A 271 2.57 -1.92 -11.14
C THR A 271 4.06 -1.60 -11.04
N ARG A 272 4.62 -0.90 -12.05
CA ARG A 272 6.04 -0.55 -12.09
C ARG A 272 6.42 0.40 -10.95
N VAL A 273 5.58 1.39 -10.64
CA VAL A 273 5.79 2.28 -9.49
C VAL A 273 5.82 1.48 -8.19
N VAL A 274 4.85 0.60 -7.94
CA VAL A 274 4.82 -0.25 -6.74
C VAL A 274 6.04 -1.17 -6.67
N GLN A 275 6.53 -1.69 -7.78
CA GLN A 275 7.70 -2.57 -7.80
C GLN A 275 9.01 -1.83 -7.50
N HIS A 276 9.17 -0.61 -8.00
CA HIS A 276 10.46 0.10 -8.01
C HIS A 276 10.56 1.30 -7.07
N ALA A 277 9.46 1.76 -6.46
CA ALA A 277 9.51 2.90 -5.55
C ALA A 277 10.45 2.66 -4.35
N HIS A 278 11.18 3.67 -3.95
CA HIS A 278 12.02 3.67 -2.75
C HIS A 278 11.20 3.93 -1.48
N CYS A 279 10.14 4.75 -1.59
CA CYS A 279 9.21 5.05 -0.51
C CYS A 279 7.95 4.19 -0.56
N SER A 280 7.09 4.32 0.43
CA SER A 280 5.80 3.63 0.48
C SER A 280 4.86 4.11 -0.63
N VAL A 281 3.96 3.24 -1.09
CA VAL A 281 3.03 3.54 -2.21
C VAL A 281 1.59 3.26 -1.80
N LEU A 282 0.72 4.25 -1.97
CA LEU A 282 -0.72 4.11 -1.84
C LEU A 282 -1.38 4.01 -3.22
N VAL A 283 -1.93 2.86 -3.51
CA VAL A 283 -2.70 2.60 -4.72
C VAL A 283 -4.18 2.79 -4.41
N VAL A 284 -4.79 3.83 -4.97
CA VAL A 284 -6.18 4.18 -4.71
C VAL A 284 -7.11 3.46 -5.69
N ARG A 285 -8.11 2.79 -5.12
CA ARG A 285 -9.17 2.10 -5.86
C ARG A 285 -10.54 2.69 -5.51
N LYS A 286 -11.54 2.37 -6.34
CA LYS A 286 -12.93 2.65 -5.98
C LYS A 286 -13.29 1.73 -4.81
N THR A 287 -13.63 2.30 -3.67
CA THR A 287 -14.26 1.53 -2.60
C THR A 287 -15.62 1.05 -3.10
N VAL A 288 -15.83 -0.25 -3.11
CA VAL A 288 -17.20 -0.79 -3.34
C VAL A 288 -17.96 -0.50 -2.06
N PRO A 289 -19.15 0.14 -2.15
CA PRO A 289 -19.96 0.46 -0.99
C PRO A 289 -20.37 -0.77 -0.21
#